data_aee6ea6bf88ed0658e19dfd5142b260d
#
_entry.id   aee6ea6bf88ed0658e19dfd5142b260d
#
_cell.length_a   1.000
_cell.length_b   1.000
_cell.length_c   1.000
_cell.angle_alpha   90.00
_cell.angle_beta   90.00
_cell.angle_gamma   90.00
#
_symmetry.space_group_name_H-M   'P 1'
#
loop_
_entity.id
_entity.type
_entity.pdbx_description
1 polymer ?
#
loop_
_entity_poly.entity_id
_entity_poly.type
_entity_poly.pdbx_seq_one_letter_code
_entity_poly.pdbx_strand_id
1 'polypeptide(L)'
;MPFRSSFDCLWCGTSWTVRGPDDVEGWAQLCPDCVGKAGDNEFLRFRLREAITERGGSRPPPPPRAVAPPPLPDDLVAYYQARAPEYDDWYLRRGRYSRGPVHDAAWNAELDTAGRWVDALPLGGEIVELAGGTGWWSPLLAEKGELSIYDAAAAPLERARDRLVAHRLRAHLHVRDAWAEPDRQVDALFAGFWLSHVERHRLEEFLALARRWLKPGGTFAFVDSLPDPQSGAADNPEPHDDVATRRLADGREFRIVKVFHEPAALRDALLRAGFATAEVTTTGRFFLLGRATA
;
A
#
# COMPACT_ATOMS: atom_id res chain seq x y z
N MET A 1 7.61 27.26 38.21
CA MET A 1 6.37 27.56 38.95
C MET A 1 6.49 26.98 40.34
N PRO A 2 5.99 27.61 41.39
CA PRO A 2 6.07 27.02 42.73
C PRO A 2 5.18 25.78 42.78
N PHE A 3 5.74 24.68 43.26
CA PHE A 3 5.00 23.43 43.50
C PHE A 3 3.85 23.72 44.47
N ARG A 4 2.61 23.43 44.06
CA ARG A 4 1.49 23.45 44.98
C ARG A 4 1.56 22.19 45.82
N SER A 5 1.54 22.33 47.13
CA SER A 5 1.62 21.23 48.07
C SER A 5 0.31 20.41 48.15
N SER A 6 -0.77 20.89 47.57
CA SER A 6 -2.07 20.19 47.49
C SER A 6 -2.91 20.67 46.33
N PHE A 7 -3.78 19.77 45.82
CA PHE A 7 -4.75 20.08 44.79
C PHE A 7 -6.00 19.17 44.95
N ASP A 8 -7.11 19.61 44.41
CA ASP A 8 -8.30 18.78 44.28
C ASP A 8 -8.25 18.03 42.94
N CYS A 9 -8.40 16.71 42.98
CA CYS A 9 -8.36 15.87 41.78
C CYS A 9 -9.49 16.27 40.81
N LEU A 10 -9.14 16.63 39.59
CA LEU A 10 -10.10 17.07 38.58
C LEU A 10 -11.10 15.98 38.16
N TRP A 11 -10.75 14.71 38.39
CA TRP A 11 -11.66 13.62 38.10
C TRP A 11 -12.60 13.28 39.26
N CYS A 12 -12.07 12.93 40.42
CA CYS A 12 -12.88 12.44 41.54
C CYS A 12 -13.23 13.53 42.57
N GLY A 13 -12.63 14.72 42.47
CA GLY A 13 -12.86 15.84 43.42
C GLY A 13 -12.19 15.68 44.76
N THR A 14 -11.42 14.59 45.00
CA THR A 14 -10.72 14.34 46.26
C THR A 14 -9.51 15.23 46.36
N SER A 15 -9.33 15.89 47.52
CA SER A 15 -8.13 16.66 47.82
C SER A 15 -6.93 15.75 48.00
N TRP A 16 -5.83 16.03 47.30
CA TRP A 16 -4.60 15.29 47.30
C TRP A 16 -3.42 16.17 47.71
N THR A 17 -2.55 15.66 48.56
CA THR A 17 -1.34 16.36 48.95
C THR A 17 -0.14 15.71 48.24
N VAL A 18 0.62 16.50 47.51
CA VAL A 18 1.83 16.07 46.78
C VAL A 18 2.94 15.76 47.79
N ARG A 19 3.43 14.52 47.77
CA ARG A 19 4.48 14.04 48.67
C ARG A 19 5.86 13.92 48.02
N GLY A 20 5.92 13.97 46.67
CA GLY A 20 7.15 13.88 45.90
C GLY A 20 6.95 14.23 44.45
N PRO A 21 8.03 14.33 43.65
CA PRO A 21 7.96 14.66 42.23
C PRO A 21 7.21 13.63 41.39
N ASP A 22 7.16 12.39 41.85
CA ASP A 22 6.47 11.29 41.15
C ASP A 22 4.95 11.31 41.31
N ASP A 23 4.43 12.09 42.28
CA ASP A 23 2.99 12.23 42.52
C ASP A 23 2.27 13.12 41.50
N VAL A 24 3.00 13.69 40.53
CA VAL A 24 2.50 14.70 39.59
C VAL A 24 2.89 14.39 38.12
N GLU A 25 3.16 13.14 37.82
CA GLU A 25 3.62 12.75 36.49
C GLU A 25 2.61 13.16 35.38
N GLY A 26 2.97 14.21 34.65
CA GLY A 26 2.42 14.58 33.34
C GLY A 26 0.93 14.97 33.29
N TRP A 27 0.17 14.73 34.36
CA TRP A 27 -1.26 14.95 34.47
C TRP A 27 -1.56 15.96 35.56
N ALA A 28 -1.29 17.21 35.29
CA ALA A 28 -1.53 18.26 36.27
C ALA A 28 -2.90 18.12 36.94
N GLN A 29 -2.92 17.91 38.26
CA GLN A 29 -4.11 17.87 39.14
C GLN A 29 -4.96 16.59 39.08
N LEU A 30 -4.38 15.43 38.83
CA LEU A 30 -5.02 14.13 39.05
C LEU A 30 -4.33 13.39 40.23
N CYS A 31 -5.15 12.76 41.10
CA CYS A 31 -4.59 11.91 42.11
C CYS A 31 -4.05 10.61 41.50
N PRO A 32 -3.06 9.95 42.14
CA PRO A 32 -2.46 8.72 41.64
C PRO A 32 -3.46 7.62 41.35
N ASP A 33 -4.54 7.51 42.18
CA ASP A 33 -5.60 6.51 41.95
C ASP A 33 -6.34 6.73 40.64
N CYS A 34 -6.59 7.98 40.24
CA CYS A 34 -7.23 8.32 39.00
C CYS A 34 -6.29 8.16 37.80
N VAL A 35 -5.00 8.45 37.96
CA VAL A 35 -3.96 8.15 36.96
C VAL A 35 -3.85 6.64 36.78
N GLY A 36 -3.78 5.85 37.86
CA GLY A 36 -3.71 4.40 37.81
C GLY A 36 -4.92 3.74 37.15
N LYS A 37 -6.14 4.30 37.34
CA LYS A 37 -7.35 3.81 36.68
C LYS A 37 -7.37 4.05 35.17
N ALA A 38 -6.74 5.11 34.71
CA ALA A 38 -6.60 5.37 33.27
C ALA A 38 -5.59 4.43 32.60
N GLY A 39 -4.51 4.05 33.30
CA GLY A 39 -3.45 3.18 32.80
C GLY A 39 -3.02 3.54 31.37
N ASP A 40 -2.81 2.55 30.52
CA ASP A 40 -2.51 2.70 29.09
C ASP A 40 -3.75 2.69 28.19
N ASN A 41 -4.95 2.69 28.78
CA ASN A 41 -6.20 2.67 28.03
C ASN A 41 -6.49 4.05 27.43
N GLU A 42 -6.32 4.19 26.12
CA GLU A 42 -6.53 5.44 25.39
C GLU A 42 -7.97 5.97 25.48
N PHE A 43 -8.97 5.10 25.55
CA PHE A 43 -10.36 5.50 25.73
C PHE A 43 -10.62 6.13 27.10
N LEU A 44 -10.08 5.54 28.15
CA LEU A 44 -10.18 6.10 29.51
C LEU A 44 -9.40 7.43 29.62
N ARG A 45 -8.26 7.53 28.95
CA ARG A 45 -7.49 8.78 28.83
C ARG A 45 -8.27 9.88 28.08
N PHE A 46 -9.00 9.51 27.05
CA PHE A 46 -9.87 10.43 26.30
C PHE A 46 -11.02 10.91 27.19
N ARG A 47 -11.75 10.01 27.83
CA ARG A 47 -12.87 10.33 28.74
C ARG A 47 -12.41 11.18 29.92
N LEU A 48 -11.22 10.94 30.43
CA LEU A 48 -10.62 11.74 31.47
C LEU A 48 -10.37 13.18 31.05
N ARG A 49 -9.85 13.38 29.84
CA ARG A 49 -9.63 14.72 29.25
C ARG A 49 -10.94 15.47 29.05
N GLU A 50 -12.00 14.81 28.63
CA GLU A 50 -13.33 15.42 28.52
C GLU A 50 -13.89 15.85 29.88
N ALA A 51 -13.81 14.98 30.88
CA ALA A 51 -14.30 15.29 32.24
C ALA A 51 -13.52 16.46 32.89
N ILE A 52 -12.22 16.62 32.58
CA ILE A 52 -11.40 17.76 32.98
C ILE A 52 -11.92 19.03 32.31
N THR A 53 -12.26 18.98 31.05
CA THR A 53 -12.75 20.11 30.25
C THR A 53 -14.13 20.57 30.74
N GLU A 54 -15.01 19.66 31.12
CA GLU A 54 -16.37 19.96 31.60
C GLU A 54 -16.39 20.60 33.01
N ARG A 55 -15.35 20.36 33.85
CA ARG A 55 -15.29 20.87 35.24
C ARG A 55 -14.64 22.25 35.44
N GLY A 56 -14.29 22.97 34.38
CA GLY A 56 -13.89 24.38 34.51
C GLY A 56 -12.50 24.75 33.97
N GLY A 57 -11.95 23.97 33.12
CA GLY A 57 -10.85 24.40 32.28
C GLY A 57 -11.36 25.12 31.04
N SER A 58 -10.78 26.25 30.68
CA SER A 58 -10.86 26.75 29.32
C SER A 58 -10.49 25.58 28.40
N ARG A 59 -11.36 25.27 27.43
CA ARG A 59 -11.11 24.21 26.44
C ARG A 59 -9.65 24.31 26.00
N PRO A 60 -8.82 23.27 26.20
CA PRO A 60 -7.48 23.30 25.65
C PRO A 60 -7.60 23.64 24.17
N PRO A 61 -6.72 24.45 23.60
CA PRO A 61 -6.74 24.70 22.17
C PRO A 61 -6.87 23.33 21.48
N PRO A 62 -7.72 23.22 20.44
CA PRO A 62 -7.82 21.95 19.72
C PRO A 62 -6.40 21.50 19.45
N PRO A 63 -6.08 20.19 19.60
CA PRO A 63 -4.75 19.68 19.29
C PRO A 63 -4.38 20.29 17.94
N PRO A 64 -3.14 20.80 17.77
CA PRO A 64 -2.74 21.40 16.51
C PRO A 64 -3.26 20.44 15.45
N ARG A 65 -4.13 20.98 14.58
CA ARG A 65 -4.79 20.20 13.51
C ARG A 65 -3.68 19.34 12.97
N ALA A 66 -3.79 18.00 13.10
CA ALA A 66 -2.73 17.10 12.71
C ALA A 66 -2.30 17.62 11.35
N VAL A 67 -1.09 18.17 11.29
CA VAL A 67 -0.55 18.66 10.01
C VAL A 67 -0.67 17.43 9.16
N ALA A 68 -1.52 17.51 8.13
CA ALA A 68 -1.66 16.39 7.21
C ALA A 68 -0.23 15.95 6.91
N PRO A 69 0.13 14.66 7.08
CA PRO A 69 1.48 14.23 6.80
C PRO A 69 1.87 14.86 5.48
N PRO A 70 3.09 15.39 5.33
CA PRO A 70 3.50 16.03 4.09
C PRO A 70 3.10 15.08 2.96
N PRO A 71 2.56 15.57 1.83
CA PRO A 71 2.16 14.71 0.74
C PRO A 71 3.30 13.73 0.47
N LEU A 72 2.97 12.45 0.36
CA LEU A 72 3.97 11.43 0.10
C LEU A 72 4.76 11.86 -1.14
N PRO A 73 6.09 11.78 -1.09
CA PRO A 73 6.92 12.28 -2.20
C PRO A 73 6.54 11.53 -3.47
N ASP A 74 6.25 12.27 -4.52
CA ASP A 74 5.85 11.73 -5.83
C ASP A 74 7.10 11.31 -6.64
N ASP A 75 7.93 10.46 -6.05
CA ASP A 75 9.11 9.92 -6.69
C ASP A 75 8.81 8.65 -7.53
N LEU A 76 7.55 8.21 -7.56
CA LEU A 76 7.19 6.90 -8.12
C LEU A 76 7.56 6.80 -9.61
N VAL A 77 7.14 7.77 -10.41
CA VAL A 77 7.43 7.78 -11.85
C VAL A 77 8.94 7.92 -12.10
N ALA A 78 9.60 8.84 -11.38
CA ALA A 78 11.04 9.04 -11.48
C ALA A 78 11.83 7.77 -11.09
N TYR A 79 11.37 7.08 -10.03
CA TYR A 79 11.96 5.83 -9.59
C TYR A 79 11.85 4.74 -10.66
N TYR A 80 10.65 4.50 -11.22
CA TYR A 80 10.47 3.44 -12.22
C TYR A 80 11.14 3.78 -13.54
N GLN A 81 11.15 5.06 -13.94
CA GLN A 81 11.94 5.53 -15.08
C GLN A 81 13.42 5.17 -14.92
N ALA A 82 13.99 5.43 -13.76
CA ALA A 82 15.40 5.19 -13.46
C ALA A 82 15.70 3.70 -13.23
N ARG A 83 14.74 2.95 -12.67
CA ARG A 83 14.90 1.53 -12.33
C ARG A 83 14.75 0.59 -13.53
N ALA A 84 14.21 1.04 -14.64
CA ALA A 84 13.91 0.19 -15.79
C ALA A 84 15.06 -0.76 -16.20
N PRO A 85 16.35 -0.39 -16.16
CA PRO A 85 17.46 -1.28 -16.51
C PRO A 85 17.65 -2.48 -15.57
N GLU A 86 17.33 -2.31 -14.26
CA GLU A 86 17.52 -3.33 -13.21
C GLU A 86 16.21 -3.91 -12.66
N TYR A 87 15.06 -3.53 -13.25
CA TYR A 87 13.76 -3.89 -12.71
C TYR A 87 13.55 -5.40 -12.61
N ASP A 88 13.92 -6.13 -13.67
CA ASP A 88 13.70 -7.56 -13.78
C ASP A 88 14.58 -8.39 -12.83
N ASP A 89 15.68 -7.83 -12.34
CA ASP A 89 16.54 -8.48 -11.35
C ASP A 89 15.77 -8.81 -10.05
N TRP A 90 14.72 -8.02 -9.76
CA TRP A 90 13.83 -8.32 -8.65
C TRP A 90 13.02 -9.60 -8.87
N TYR A 91 12.40 -9.76 -10.03
CA TYR A 91 11.68 -10.98 -10.39
C TYR A 91 12.61 -12.20 -10.40
N LEU A 92 13.79 -12.03 -10.98
CA LEU A 92 14.76 -13.09 -11.22
C LEU A 92 15.69 -13.34 -10.02
N ARG A 93 15.51 -12.62 -8.91
CA ARG A 93 16.35 -12.71 -7.70
C ARG A 93 17.84 -12.58 -8.00
N ARG A 94 18.21 -11.64 -8.86
CA ARG A 94 19.61 -11.40 -9.25
C ARG A 94 20.27 -10.32 -8.42
N GLY A 95 21.60 -10.41 -8.28
CA GLY A 95 22.42 -9.39 -7.63
C GLY A 95 21.93 -9.07 -6.21
N ARG A 96 21.64 -7.82 -5.93
CA ARG A 96 21.18 -7.30 -4.63
C ARG A 96 19.80 -7.83 -4.17
N TYR A 97 19.06 -8.49 -5.06
CA TYR A 97 17.76 -9.07 -4.73
C TYR A 97 17.85 -10.54 -4.34
N SER A 98 18.97 -11.25 -4.61
CA SER A 98 19.17 -12.62 -4.13
C SER A 98 19.30 -12.66 -2.60
N ARG A 99 18.68 -13.65 -2.01
CA ARG A 99 18.73 -13.94 -0.56
C ARG A 99 19.25 -15.34 -0.27
N GLY A 100 19.94 -15.90 -1.26
CA GLY A 100 20.51 -17.25 -1.21
C GLY A 100 19.55 -18.31 -1.76
N PRO A 101 20.09 -19.51 -2.03
CA PRO A 101 19.45 -20.50 -2.88
C PRO A 101 18.09 -20.98 -2.33
N VAL A 102 17.95 -21.12 -1.04
CA VAL A 102 16.68 -21.61 -0.42
C VAL A 102 15.57 -20.57 -0.59
N HIS A 103 15.87 -19.30 -0.28
CA HIS A 103 14.89 -18.22 -0.41
C HIS A 103 14.54 -17.99 -1.89
N ASP A 104 15.54 -17.94 -2.76
CA ASP A 104 15.34 -17.66 -4.19
C ASP A 104 14.57 -18.81 -4.87
N ALA A 105 14.78 -20.06 -4.45
CA ALA A 105 13.96 -21.18 -4.92
C ALA A 105 12.49 -21.08 -4.47
N ALA A 106 12.23 -20.70 -3.21
CA ALA A 106 10.88 -20.47 -2.72
C ALA A 106 10.19 -19.31 -3.45
N TRP A 107 10.90 -18.21 -3.67
CA TRP A 107 10.41 -17.08 -4.46
C TRP A 107 10.02 -17.48 -5.88
N ASN A 108 10.90 -18.19 -6.59
CA ASN A 108 10.65 -18.64 -7.96
C ASN A 108 9.46 -19.60 -8.03
N ALA A 109 9.32 -20.51 -7.08
CA ALA A 109 8.18 -21.42 -7.03
C ALA A 109 6.83 -20.68 -6.85
N GLU A 110 6.80 -19.63 -6.02
CA GLU A 110 5.60 -18.83 -5.86
C GLU A 110 5.36 -17.89 -7.06
N LEU A 111 6.42 -17.34 -7.66
CA LEU A 111 6.30 -16.54 -8.89
C LEU A 111 5.75 -17.39 -10.05
N ASP A 112 6.21 -18.64 -10.19
CA ASP A 112 5.67 -19.61 -11.15
C ASP A 112 4.20 -19.93 -10.85
N THR A 113 3.82 -19.99 -9.58
CA THR A 113 2.43 -20.20 -9.17
C THR A 113 1.57 -19.00 -9.55
N ALA A 114 2.05 -17.78 -9.35
CA ALA A 114 1.37 -16.58 -9.82
C ALA A 114 1.28 -16.55 -11.34
N GLY A 115 2.34 -16.94 -12.06
CA GLY A 115 2.33 -17.06 -13.53
C GLY A 115 1.27 -18.03 -14.03
N ARG A 116 1.20 -19.23 -13.47
CA ARG A 116 0.15 -20.21 -13.81
C ARG A 116 -1.26 -19.70 -13.50
N TRP A 117 -1.41 -18.94 -12.41
CA TRP A 117 -2.69 -18.34 -12.07
C TRP A 117 -3.11 -17.29 -13.11
N VAL A 118 -2.19 -16.38 -13.52
CA VAL A 118 -2.46 -15.39 -14.59
C VAL A 118 -2.78 -16.09 -15.90
N ASP A 119 -2.04 -17.15 -16.23
CA ASP A 119 -2.28 -17.95 -17.43
C ASP A 119 -3.64 -18.63 -17.42
N ALA A 120 -4.12 -19.11 -16.28
CA ALA A 120 -5.43 -19.75 -16.13
C ALA A 120 -6.60 -18.76 -16.06
N LEU A 121 -6.36 -17.45 -15.97
CA LEU A 121 -7.45 -16.45 -15.94
C LEU A 121 -8.27 -16.48 -17.23
N PRO A 122 -9.60 -16.50 -17.16
CA PRO A 122 -10.48 -16.49 -18.34
C PRO A 122 -10.62 -15.07 -18.92
N LEU A 123 -9.48 -14.45 -19.24
CA LEU A 123 -9.43 -13.13 -19.88
C LEU A 123 -9.52 -13.28 -21.39
N GLY A 124 -10.04 -12.27 -22.07
CA GLY A 124 -10.15 -12.23 -23.52
C GLY A 124 -10.66 -10.87 -24.01
N GLY A 125 -10.84 -10.72 -25.31
CA GLY A 125 -11.28 -9.47 -25.91
C GLY A 125 -10.26 -8.35 -25.78
N GLU A 126 -10.72 -7.16 -25.43
CA GLU A 126 -9.84 -6.01 -25.15
C GLU A 126 -9.33 -6.07 -23.71
N ILE A 127 -8.02 -6.05 -23.55
CA ILE A 127 -7.33 -6.12 -22.24
C ILE A 127 -6.51 -4.86 -22.05
N VAL A 128 -6.64 -4.22 -20.88
CA VAL A 128 -5.76 -3.13 -20.45
C VAL A 128 -4.90 -3.61 -19.28
N GLU A 129 -3.58 -3.43 -19.39
CA GLU A 129 -2.64 -3.59 -18.31
C GLU A 129 -2.26 -2.20 -17.79
N LEU A 130 -2.65 -1.89 -16.55
CA LEU A 130 -2.28 -0.64 -15.86
C LEU A 130 -0.95 -0.80 -15.12
N ALA A 131 -0.11 0.24 -15.18
CA ALA A 131 1.23 0.24 -14.59
C ALA A 131 2.03 -1.01 -15.01
N GLY A 132 2.05 -1.31 -16.32
CA GLY A 132 2.59 -2.55 -16.86
C GLY A 132 4.12 -2.69 -16.71
N GLY A 133 4.82 -1.61 -16.37
CA GLY A 133 6.26 -1.62 -16.10
C GLY A 133 7.06 -2.19 -17.27
N THR A 134 7.95 -3.14 -16.97
CA THR A 134 8.78 -3.83 -17.99
C THR A 134 8.03 -4.95 -18.73
N GLY A 135 6.71 -5.04 -18.53
CA GLY A 135 5.87 -6.03 -19.24
C GLY A 135 6.08 -7.46 -18.77
N TRP A 136 6.36 -7.68 -17.49
CA TRP A 136 6.60 -9.05 -16.97
C TRP A 136 5.42 -9.98 -17.24
N TRP A 137 4.19 -9.50 -17.04
CA TRP A 137 2.94 -10.24 -17.27
C TRP A 137 2.40 -10.10 -18.69
N SER A 138 2.85 -9.09 -19.42
CA SER A 138 2.30 -8.72 -20.73
C SER A 138 2.28 -9.85 -21.76
N PRO A 139 3.28 -10.76 -21.85
CA PRO A 139 3.19 -11.88 -22.79
C PRO A 139 1.99 -12.79 -22.52
N LEU A 140 1.74 -13.14 -21.25
CA LEU A 140 0.58 -13.98 -20.88
C LEU A 140 -0.75 -13.30 -21.18
N LEU A 141 -0.81 -11.97 -21.06
CA LEU A 141 -2.02 -11.19 -21.35
C LEU A 141 -2.22 -11.05 -22.88
N ALA A 142 -1.16 -10.81 -23.62
CA ALA A 142 -1.22 -10.64 -25.08
C ALA A 142 -1.59 -11.93 -25.84
N GLU A 143 -1.39 -13.10 -25.24
CA GLU A 143 -1.86 -14.39 -25.78
C GLU A 143 -3.37 -14.58 -25.60
N LYS A 144 -4.03 -13.79 -24.74
CA LYS A 144 -5.45 -13.92 -24.41
C LYS A 144 -6.35 -12.96 -25.19
N GLY A 145 -5.81 -11.83 -25.65
CA GLY A 145 -6.62 -10.81 -26.33
C GLY A 145 -5.81 -9.63 -26.86
N GLU A 146 -6.51 -8.59 -27.27
CA GLU A 146 -5.91 -7.35 -27.74
C GLU A 146 -5.43 -6.53 -26.53
N LEU A 147 -4.10 -6.51 -26.33
CA LEU A 147 -3.48 -5.89 -25.16
C LEU A 147 -3.10 -4.42 -25.42
N SER A 148 -3.51 -3.55 -24.51
CA SER A 148 -2.97 -2.19 -24.34
C SER A 148 -2.28 -2.06 -23.00
N ILE A 149 -1.04 -1.58 -22.99
CA ILE A 149 -0.22 -1.40 -21.79
C ILE A 149 -0.09 0.09 -21.49
N TYR A 150 -0.47 0.49 -20.29
CA TYR A 150 -0.31 1.85 -19.78
C TYR A 150 0.73 1.87 -18.66
N ASP A 151 1.67 2.80 -18.75
CA ASP A 151 2.61 3.11 -17.67
C ASP A 151 2.98 4.60 -17.73
N ALA A 152 3.12 5.25 -16.57
CA ALA A 152 3.49 6.65 -16.50
C ALA A 152 4.95 6.91 -16.89
N ALA A 153 5.82 5.89 -16.80
CA ALA A 153 7.22 5.96 -17.16
C ALA A 153 7.50 5.34 -18.54
N ALA A 154 8.22 6.05 -19.40
CA ALA A 154 8.48 5.60 -20.76
C ALA A 154 9.52 4.47 -20.84
N ALA A 155 10.59 4.53 -20.02
CA ALA A 155 11.67 3.56 -20.09
C ALA A 155 11.25 2.11 -19.78
N PRO A 156 10.37 1.84 -18.79
CA PRO A 156 9.81 0.50 -18.61
C PRO A 156 9.02 0.01 -19.83
N LEU A 157 8.22 0.87 -20.48
CA LEU A 157 7.47 0.49 -21.68
C LEU A 157 8.35 0.10 -22.86
N GLU A 158 9.53 0.68 -23.01
CA GLU A 158 10.49 0.24 -24.02
C GLU A 158 10.92 -1.21 -23.78
N ARG A 159 11.16 -1.56 -22.51
CA ARG A 159 11.46 -2.95 -22.11
C ARG A 159 10.29 -3.90 -22.34
N ALA A 160 9.07 -3.44 -22.05
CA ALA A 160 7.86 -4.20 -22.35
C ALA A 160 7.74 -4.50 -23.84
N ARG A 161 8.03 -3.51 -24.70
CA ARG A 161 8.08 -3.69 -26.16
C ARG A 161 9.11 -4.76 -26.56
N ASP A 162 10.34 -4.66 -26.07
CA ASP A 162 11.40 -5.62 -26.38
C ASP A 162 11.03 -7.04 -25.94
N ARG A 163 10.41 -7.17 -24.77
CA ARG A 163 9.92 -8.44 -24.25
C ARG A 163 8.85 -9.06 -25.17
N LEU A 164 7.86 -8.27 -25.57
CA LEU A 164 6.80 -8.73 -26.47
C LEU A 164 7.37 -9.15 -27.84
N VAL A 165 8.32 -8.37 -28.37
CA VAL A 165 9.00 -8.73 -29.63
C VAL A 165 9.75 -10.06 -29.51
N ALA A 166 10.46 -10.29 -28.38
CA ALA A 166 11.15 -11.55 -28.11
C ALA A 166 10.20 -12.76 -28.08
N HIS A 167 8.96 -12.54 -27.61
CA HIS A 167 7.89 -13.55 -27.62
C HIS A 167 7.07 -13.58 -28.92
N ARG A 168 7.39 -12.74 -29.91
CA ARG A 168 6.63 -12.57 -31.18
C ARG A 168 5.18 -12.12 -30.95
N LEU A 169 4.96 -11.39 -29.90
CA LEU A 169 3.67 -10.81 -29.52
C LEU A 169 3.65 -9.31 -29.77
N ARG A 170 2.47 -8.72 -29.71
CA ARG A 170 2.24 -7.27 -29.91
C ARG A 170 1.30 -6.75 -28.84
N ALA A 171 1.45 -5.46 -28.51
CA ALA A 171 0.52 -4.71 -27.69
C ALA A 171 0.57 -3.23 -28.10
N HIS A 172 -0.44 -2.46 -27.74
CA HIS A 172 -0.45 -1.01 -27.81
C HIS A 172 0.17 -0.45 -26.53
N LEU A 173 1.22 0.36 -26.65
CA LEU A 173 1.92 0.93 -25.49
C LEU A 173 1.62 2.43 -25.38
N HIS A 174 1.21 2.85 -24.19
CA HIS A 174 0.81 4.22 -23.92
C HIS A 174 1.53 4.76 -22.67
N VAL A 175 2.23 5.89 -22.83
CA VAL A 175 2.72 6.63 -21.66
C VAL A 175 1.53 7.32 -21.02
N ARG A 176 0.99 6.74 -19.96
CA ARG A 176 -0.23 7.20 -19.30
C ARG A 176 -0.29 6.71 -17.87
N ASP A 177 -0.72 7.59 -16.97
CA ASP A 177 -0.89 7.28 -15.55
C ASP A 177 -2.03 6.28 -15.33
N ALA A 178 -1.85 5.35 -14.40
CA ALA A 178 -2.88 4.40 -13.99
C ALA A 178 -4.11 5.08 -13.32
N TRP A 179 -3.95 6.30 -12.83
CA TRP A 179 -5.04 7.14 -12.33
C TRP A 179 -5.84 7.88 -13.42
N ALA A 180 -5.41 7.80 -14.67
CA ALA A 180 -6.13 8.47 -15.76
C ALA A 180 -7.52 7.86 -15.95
N GLU A 181 -8.50 8.73 -16.17
CA GLU A 181 -9.87 8.28 -16.48
C GLU A 181 -9.89 7.36 -17.71
N PRO A 182 -10.76 6.33 -17.72
CA PRO A 182 -10.90 5.45 -18.89
C PRO A 182 -11.23 6.23 -20.15
N ASP A 183 -10.55 5.91 -21.23
CA ASP A 183 -10.89 6.40 -22.57
C ASP A 183 -11.90 5.49 -23.27
N ARG A 184 -12.10 4.29 -22.78
CA ARG A 184 -13.06 3.29 -23.22
C ARG A 184 -13.34 2.27 -22.12
N GLN A 185 -14.34 1.43 -22.32
CA GLN A 185 -14.56 0.25 -21.49
C GLN A 185 -13.98 -0.99 -22.19
N VAL A 186 -13.36 -1.87 -21.41
CA VAL A 186 -12.67 -3.08 -21.89
C VAL A 186 -13.25 -4.34 -21.24
N ASP A 187 -12.92 -5.50 -21.80
CA ASP A 187 -13.38 -6.79 -21.27
C ASP A 187 -12.58 -7.23 -20.05
N ALA A 188 -11.29 -6.82 -19.98
CA ALA A 188 -10.43 -7.14 -18.85
C ALA A 188 -9.47 -6.00 -18.52
N LEU A 189 -9.21 -5.85 -17.21
CA LEU A 189 -8.21 -4.96 -16.64
C LEU A 189 -7.24 -5.79 -15.83
N PHE A 190 -5.94 -5.55 -15.96
CA PHE A 190 -4.91 -6.19 -15.18
C PHE A 190 -3.98 -5.16 -14.52
N ALA A 191 -3.50 -5.45 -13.32
CA ALA A 191 -2.50 -4.64 -12.64
C ALA A 191 -1.50 -5.55 -11.90
N GLY A 192 -0.23 -5.46 -12.27
CA GLY A 192 0.86 -6.18 -11.60
C GLY A 192 1.64 -5.29 -10.65
N PHE A 193 1.59 -5.55 -9.33
CA PHE A 193 2.32 -4.81 -8.28
C PHE A 193 2.01 -3.31 -8.21
N TRP A 194 0.79 -2.94 -8.60
CA TRP A 194 0.34 -1.55 -8.60
C TRP A 194 -0.46 -1.17 -7.34
N LEU A 195 -1.34 -2.03 -6.84
CA LEU A 195 -2.20 -1.70 -5.69
C LEU A 195 -1.38 -1.34 -4.45
N SER A 196 -0.19 -1.92 -4.30
CA SER A 196 0.74 -1.57 -3.24
C SER A 196 1.37 -0.17 -3.38
N HIS A 197 1.15 0.52 -4.49
CA HIS A 197 1.53 1.92 -4.71
C HIS A 197 0.35 2.89 -4.60
N VAL A 198 -0.82 2.37 -4.23
CA VAL A 198 -2.02 3.16 -3.94
C VAL A 198 -2.08 3.44 -2.44
N GLU A 199 -2.14 4.70 -2.06
CA GLU A 199 -2.29 5.11 -0.66
C GLU A 199 -3.57 4.50 -0.05
N ARG A 200 -3.53 4.07 1.21
CA ARG A 200 -4.67 3.40 1.87
C ARG A 200 -5.96 4.19 1.77
N HIS A 201 -5.88 5.50 1.96
CA HIS A 201 -7.06 6.37 1.93
C HIS A 201 -7.62 6.60 0.52
N ARG A 202 -6.86 6.26 -0.54
CA ARG A 202 -7.26 6.36 -1.94
C ARG A 202 -7.60 5.01 -2.58
N LEU A 203 -7.50 3.91 -1.83
CA LEU A 203 -7.74 2.58 -2.38
C LEU A 203 -9.14 2.45 -2.98
N GLU A 204 -10.19 2.88 -2.28
CA GLU A 204 -11.57 2.78 -2.78
C GLU A 204 -11.79 3.67 -4.02
N GLU A 205 -11.15 4.85 -4.07
CA GLU A 205 -11.14 5.72 -5.26
C GLU A 205 -10.55 5.00 -6.47
N PHE A 206 -9.39 4.35 -6.29
CA PHE A 206 -8.73 3.59 -7.34
C PHE A 206 -9.56 2.37 -7.80
N LEU A 207 -10.12 1.62 -6.86
CA LEU A 207 -10.96 0.46 -7.20
C LEU A 207 -12.23 0.87 -7.95
N ALA A 208 -12.84 2.01 -7.60
CA ALA A 208 -13.96 2.58 -8.35
C ALA A 208 -13.51 3.02 -9.76
N LEU A 209 -12.31 3.57 -9.92
CA LEU A 209 -11.72 3.89 -11.22
C LEU A 209 -11.49 2.60 -12.04
N ALA A 210 -10.91 1.57 -11.46
CA ALA A 210 -10.69 0.28 -12.10
C ALA A 210 -12.02 -0.33 -12.61
N ARG A 211 -13.09 -0.20 -11.80
CA ARG A 211 -14.41 -0.66 -12.22
C ARG A 211 -14.97 0.11 -13.41
N ARG A 212 -14.70 1.43 -13.51
CA ARG A 212 -15.13 2.24 -14.68
C ARG A 212 -14.45 1.85 -16.00
N TRP A 213 -13.26 1.27 -15.93
CA TRP A 213 -12.58 0.71 -17.11
C TRP A 213 -13.31 -0.49 -17.70
N LEU A 214 -14.15 -1.19 -16.94
CA LEU A 214 -14.71 -2.46 -17.33
C LEU A 214 -16.11 -2.33 -17.94
N LYS A 215 -16.34 -3.08 -18.98
CA LYS A 215 -17.70 -3.40 -19.48
C LYS A 215 -18.47 -4.17 -18.38
N PRO A 216 -19.81 -4.14 -18.39
CA PRO A 216 -20.59 -5.02 -17.51
C PRO A 216 -20.16 -6.48 -17.66
N GLY A 217 -19.84 -7.14 -16.55
CA GLY A 217 -19.31 -8.51 -16.52
C GLY A 217 -17.82 -8.63 -16.85
N GLY A 218 -17.12 -7.52 -17.11
CA GLY A 218 -15.67 -7.49 -17.31
C GLY A 218 -14.89 -7.85 -16.05
N THR A 219 -13.66 -8.28 -16.22
CA THR A 219 -12.81 -8.81 -15.13
C THR A 219 -11.67 -7.86 -14.79
N PHE A 220 -11.54 -7.49 -13.53
CA PHE A 220 -10.31 -6.92 -12.97
C PHE A 220 -9.50 -8.03 -12.30
N ALA A 221 -8.25 -8.22 -12.73
CA ALA A 221 -7.33 -9.15 -12.11
C ALA A 221 -6.02 -8.46 -11.71
N PHE A 222 -5.38 -8.91 -10.64
CA PHE A 222 -4.14 -8.31 -10.17
C PHE A 222 -3.25 -9.32 -9.43
N VAL A 223 -1.96 -9.05 -9.48
CA VAL A 223 -0.93 -9.67 -8.63
C VAL A 223 -0.28 -8.57 -7.82
N ASP A 224 -0.08 -8.77 -6.52
CA ASP A 224 0.66 -7.82 -5.69
C ASP A 224 1.52 -8.52 -4.62
N SER A 225 2.28 -7.73 -3.86
CA SER A 225 3.21 -8.23 -2.86
C SER A 225 2.53 -8.46 -1.51
N LEU A 226 2.92 -9.52 -0.84
CA LEU A 226 2.73 -9.68 0.61
C LEU A 226 3.92 -9.06 1.39
N PRO A 227 3.72 -8.73 2.68
CA PRO A 227 4.80 -8.21 3.51
C PRO A 227 5.84 -9.29 3.77
N ASP A 228 7.04 -9.11 3.24
CA ASP A 228 8.20 -9.95 3.52
C ASP A 228 9.48 -9.10 3.49
N PRO A 229 10.26 -9.04 4.58
CA PRO A 229 11.47 -8.21 4.65
C PRO A 229 12.53 -8.57 3.63
N GLN A 230 12.50 -9.80 3.13
CA GLN A 230 13.48 -10.30 2.16
C GLN A 230 13.02 -10.14 0.70
N SER A 231 11.81 -9.65 0.46
CA SER A 231 11.31 -9.40 -0.91
C SER A 231 12.02 -8.24 -1.62
N GLY A 232 12.47 -7.24 -0.89
CA GLY A 232 13.22 -6.09 -1.41
C GLY A 232 14.70 -6.38 -1.68
N ALA A 233 15.42 -5.38 -2.18
CA ALA A 233 16.88 -5.43 -2.24
C ALA A 233 17.49 -5.47 -0.84
N ALA A 234 18.64 -6.13 -0.70
CA ALA A 234 19.31 -6.38 0.58
C ALA A 234 19.66 -5.11 1.36
N ASP A 235 19.90 -4.04 0.66
CA ASP A 235 20.37 -2.74 1.14
C ASP A 235 19.27 -1.67 1.18
N ASN A 236 18.00 -2.06 0.91
CA ASN A 236 16.87 -1.15 1.12
C ASN A 236 16.48 -1.13 2.59
N PRO A 237 16.21 0.05 3.18
CA PRO A 237 15.59 0.14 4.49
C PRO A 237 14.20 -0.53 4.51
N GLU A 238 13.79 -0.98 5.69
CA GLU A 238 12.41 -1.46 5.84
C GLU A 238 11.41 -0.33 5.60
N PRO A 239 10.25 -0.62 5.00
CA PRO A 239 9.17 0.35 4.83
C PRO A 239 8.67 0.84 6.20
N HIS A 240 8.36 2.14 6.29
CA HIS A 240 7.78 2.75 7.48
C HIS A 240 6.59 3.63 7.07
N ASP A 241 5.47 3.50 7.77
CA ASP A 241 4.25 4.31 7.55
C ASP A 241 3.80 4.35 6.07
N ASP A 242 3.72 3.17 5.44
CA ASP A 242 3.34 3.03 4.02
C ASP A 242 4.31 3.71 3.02
N VAL A 243 5.51 4.08 3.46
CA VAL A 243 6.58 4.64 2.62
C VAL A 243 7.78 3.72 2.61
N ALA A 244 8.29 3.44 1.42
CA ALA A 244 9.51 2.68 1.23
C ALA A 244 10.60 3.56 0.61
N THR A 245 11.78 3.56 1.19
CA THR A 245 12.98 4.08 0.54
C THR A 245 13.56 3.01 -0.36
N ARG A 246 13.77 3.35 -1.61
CA ARG A 246 14.33 2.47 -2.64
C ARG A 246 15.65 3.02 -3.15
N ARG A 247 16.68 2.21 -3.07
CA ARG A 247 18.01 2.54 -3.61
C ARG A 247 18.23 1.79 -4.92
N LEU A 248 18.73 2.45 -5.93
CA LEU A 248 19.19 1.84 -7.19
C LEU A 248 20.63 1.37 -7.10
N ALA A 249 21.07 0.57 -8.06
CA ALA A 249 22.43 0.07 -8.12
C ALA A 249 23.48 1.20 -8.26
N ASP A 250 23.11 2.35 -8.83
CA ASP A 250 23.93 3.54 -8.95
C ASP A 250 23.94 4.44 -7.69
N GLY A 251 23.25 4.05 -6.62
CA GLY A 251 23.21 4.74 -5.35
C GLY A 251 22.10 5.81 -5.23
N ARG A 252 21.36 6.12 -6.28
CA ARG A 252 20.21 7.04 -6.18
C ARG A 252 19.12 6.46 -5.27
N GLU A 253 18.52 7.33 -4.47
CA GLU A 253 17.44 6.97 -3.54
C GLU A 253 16.14 7.67 -3.92
N PHE A 254 15.04 6.95 -3.73
CA PHE A 254 13.69 7.43 -3.99
C PHE A 254 12.76 6.99 -2.85
N ARG A 255 11.78 7.83 -2.55
CA ARG A 255 10.73 7.51 -1.57
C ARG A 255 9.43 7.27 -2.31
N ILE A 256 8.87 6.09 -2.14
CA ILE A 256 7.64 5.67 -2.83
C ILE A 256 6.61 5.15 -1.83
N VAL A 257 5.35 5.24 -2.20
CA VAL A 257 4.28 4.55 -1.47
C VAL A 257 4.49 3.05 -1.57
N LYS A 258 4.38 2.33 -0.45
CA LYS A 258 4.38 0.87 -0.41
C LYS A 258 3.46 0.38 0.70
N VAL A 259 2.26 0.03 0.31
CA VAL A 259 1.19 -0.50 1.14
C VAL A 259 1.10 -2.01 0.97
N PHE A 260 0.92 -2.73 2.06
CA PHE A 260 0.55 -4.15 2.00
C PHE A 260 -0.92 -4.29 2.38
N HIS A 261 -1.65 -5.02 1.55
CA HIS A 261 -3.08 -5.23 1.73
C HIS A 261 -3.36 -6.63 2.28
N GLU A 262 -4.22 -6.69 3.30
CA GLU A 262 -4.75 -7.95 3.79
C GLU A 262 -5.77 -8.51 2.80
N PRO A 263 -5.71 -9.81 2.43
CA PRO A 263 -6.58 -10.39 1.39
C PRO A 263 -8.07 -10.19 1.65
N ALA A 264 -8.53 -10.40 2.90
CA ALA A 264 -9.94 -10.25 3.25
C ALA A 264 -10.38 -8.77 3.15
N ALA A 265 -9.56 -7.84 3.65
CA ALA A 265 -9.86 -6.41 3.59
C ALA A 265 -9.91 -5.89 2.15
N LEU A 266 -8.99 -6.37 1.29
CA LEU A 266 -8.98 -5.99 -0.13
C LEU A 266 -10.19 -6.55 -0.89
N ARG A 267 -10.58 -7.82 -0.62
CA ARG A 267 -11.82 -8.39 -1.16
C ARG A 267 -13.03 -7.54 -0.79
N ASP A 268 -13.15 -7.15 0.47
CA ASP A 268 -14.28 -6.36 0.95
C ASP A 268 -14.27 -4.94 0.35
N ALA A 269 -13.09 -4.35 0.12
CA ALA A 269 -12.95 -3.07 -0.57
C ALA A 269 -13.40 -3.15 -2.03
N LEU A 270 -13.07 -4.23 -2.75
CA LEU A 270 -13.55 -4.47 -4.12
C LEU A 270 -15.09 -4.54 -4.16
N LEU A 271 -15.72 -5.27 -3.25
CA LEU A 271 -17.17 -5.35 -3.18
C LEU A 271 -17.81 -3.98 -2.86
N ARG A 272 -17.23 -3.19 -1.94
CA ARG A 272 -17.68 -1.82 -1.66
C ARG A 272 -17.51 -0.89 -2.85
N ALA A 273 -16.49 -1.08 -3.67
CA ALA A 273 -16.29 -0.33 -4.90
C ALA A 273 -17.26 -0.70 -6.03
N GLY A 274 -18.15 -1.67 -5.78
CA GLY A 274 -19.25 -2.04 -6.67
C GLY A 274 -18.96 -3.19 -7.64
N PHE A 275 -17.88 -3.98 -7.39
CA PHE A 275 -17.70 -5.24 -8.10
C PHE A 275 -18.75 -6.27 -7.63
N ALA A 276 -19.30 -7.02 -8.56
CA ALA A 276 -20.34 -8.02 -8.28
C ALA A 276 -19.75 -9.23 -7.52
N THR A 277 -18.53 -9.60 -7.85
CA THR A 277 -17.78 -10.67 -7.16
C THR A 277 -16.33 -10.24 -6.94
N ALA A 278 -15.72 -10.75 -5.87
CA ALA A 278 -14.30 -10.55 -5.61
C ALA A 278 -13.73 -11.79 -4.91
N GLU A 279 -12.58 -12.22 -5.39
CA GLU A 279 -11.79 -13.29 -4.79
C GLU A 279 -10.34 -12.79 -4.65
N VAL A 280 -9.78 -12.93 -3.45
CA VAL A 280 -8.40 -12.56 -3.16
C VAL A 280 -7.75 -13.69 -2.38
N THR A 281 -6.65 -14.21 -2.90
CA THR A 281 -5.89 -15.33 -2.33
C THR A 281 -4.41 -15.01 -2.27
N THR A 282 -3.60 -15.93 -1.78
CA THR A 282 -2.14 -15.77 -1.73
C THR A 282 -1.44 -16.99 -2.31
N THR A 283 -0.20 -16.81 -2.75
CA THR A 283 0.68 -17.94 -3.13
C THR A 283 1.30 -18.62 -1.91
N GLY A 284 1.23 -17.94 -0.76
CA GLY A 284 1.80 -18.38 0.51
C GLY A 284 2.51 -17.23 1.20
N ARG A 285 3.74 -16.93 0.82
CA ARG A 285 4.62 -15.98 1.48
C ARG A 285 4.75 -14.63 0.76
N PHE A 286 4.81 -14.65 -0.58
CA PHE A 286 5.32 -13.49 -1.32
C PHE A 286 4.26 -12.73 -2.11
N PHE A 287 3.24 -13.41 -2.63
CA PHE A 287 2.32 -12.78 -3.58
C PHE A 287 0.85 -12.93 -3.19
N LEU A 288 0.13 -11.86 -3.46
CA LEU A 288 -1.31 -11.76 -3.36
C LEU A 288 -1.88 -11.80 -4.77
N LEU A 289 -2.94 -12.57 -4.98
CA LEU A 289 -3.62 -12.78 -6.26
C LEU A 289 -5.09 -12.39 -6.08
N GLY A 290 -5.62 -11.60 -6.99
CA GLY A 290 -7.01 -11.22 -6.89
C GLY A 290 -7.70 -11.06 -8.23
N ARG A 291 -9.00 -11.39 -8.25
CA ARG A 291 -9.90 -11.14 -9.38
C ARG A 291 -11.24 -10.64 -8.88
N ALA A 292 -11.87 -9.78 -9.67
CA ALA A 292 -13.19 -9.24 -9.39
C ALA A 292 -13.95 -9.05 -10.70
N THR A 293 -15.27 -9.21 -10.67
CA THR A 293 -16.15 -9.02 -11.85
C THR A 293 -16.96 -7.73 -11.68
N ALA A 294 -17.02 -6.91 -12.73
CA ALA A 294 -17.73 -5.62 -12.74
C ALA A 294 -19.25 -5.77 -12.86
#